data_9bb28d30f2c0bd82a5c93fe5919ac099
#
_entry.id   9bb28d30f2c0bd82a5c93fe5919ac099
#
_cell.length_a   1.000
_cell.length_b   1.000
_cell.length_c   1.000
_cell.angle_alpha   90.00
_cell.angle_beta   90.00
_cell.angle_gamma   90.00
#
_symmetry.space_group_name_H-M   'P 1'
#
loop_
_entity.id
_entity.type
_entity.pdbx_description
1 polymer ?
#
loop_
_entity_poly.entity_id
_entity_poly.type
_entity_poly.pdbx_seq_one_letter_code
_entity_poly.pdbx_strand_id
1 'polypeptide(L)'
;MPKVDLSSIEETNSTGYPEPYASDVARRRYRRVGAATGLARLGMTHCTLEPGGWSSQRHWHEGIDEIVIMLDGEAVLVENDGETVLRPGDLATFAADVANGHHLVNRSSRNCSFVAIDNRDRKSVV
;
A
#
# COMPACT_ATOMS: atom_id res chain seq x y z
N MET A 1 1.69 -25.24 5.29
CA MET A 1 1.22 -24.43 6.43
C MET A 1 0.61 -23.14 5.91
N PRO A 2 -0.70 -22.78 6.26
CA PRO A 2 -1.30 -21.52 5.82
C PRO A 2 -0.73 -20.27 6.50
N LYS A 3 0.03 -20.40 7.60
CA LYS A 3 0.68 -19.24 8.22
C LYS A 3 1.76 -18.68 7.29
N VAL A 4 1.72 -17.37 7.06
CA VAL A 4 2.71 -16.69 6.22
C VAL A 4 3.89 -16.26 7.06
N ASP A 5 5.10 -16.61 6.63
CA ASP A 5 6.34 -16.06 7.16
C ASP A 5 6.77 -14.90 6.25
N LEU A 6 6.51 -13.67 6.69
CA LEU A 6 6.84 -12.49 5.90
C LEU A 6 8.32 -12.42 5.55
N SER A 7 9.20 -12.85 6.44
CA SER A 7 10.64 -12.77 6.20
C SER A 7 11.11 -13.65 5.05
N SER A 8 10.31 -14.64 4.65
CA SER A 8 10.62 -15.51 3.51
C SER A 8 10.24 -14.90 2.16
N ILE A 9 9.49 -13.79 2.16
CA ILE A 9 9.03 -13.12 0.94
C ILE A 9 9.98 -11.97 0.63
N GLU A 10 10.41 -11.89 -0.63
CA GLU A 10 11.31 -10.82 -1.07
C GLU A 10 10.71 -9.45 -0.81
N GLU A 11 11.50 -8.58 -0.19
CA GLU A 11 11.16 -7.17 -0.02
C GLU A 11 11.82 -6.37 -1.13
N THR A 12 11.07 -5.46 -1.74
CA THR A 12 11.55 -4.64 -2.85
C THR A 12 11.06 -3.21 -2.72
N ASN A 13 11.74 -2.28 -3.37
CA ASN A 13 11.27 -0.91 -3.56
C ASN A 13 11.06 -0.56 -5.02
N SER A 14 11.00 -1.55 -5.90
CA SER A 14 10.85 -1.30 -7.33
C SER A 14 9.51 -0.63 -7.64
N THR A 15 9.50 0.18 -8.70
CA THR A 15 8.32 0.91 -9.13
C THR A 15 8.31 1.03 -10.65
N GLY A 16 7.11 1.05 -11.24
CA GLY A 16 6.92 1.37 -12.66
C GLY A 16 6.81 2.86 -12.95
N TYR A 17 6.83 3.72 -11.92
CA TYR A 17 6.75 5.16 -12.17
C TYR A 17 8.03 5.67 -12.83
N PRO A 18 7.90 6.58 -13.84
CA PRO A 18 9.07 7.29 -14.36
C PRO A 18 9.52 8.39 -13.39
N GLU A 19 10.74 8.90 -13.57
CA GLU A 19 11.16 10.08 -12.84
C GLU A 19 10.40 11.33 -13.33
N PRO A 20 10.06 12.29 -12.46
CA PRO A 20 10.49 12.40 -11.04
C PRO A 20 9.61 11.61 -10.06
N TYR A 21 8.56 10.94 -10.54
CA TYR A 21 7.57 10.28 -9.68
C TYR A 21 8.14 9.06 -8.95
N ALA A 22 9.15 8.39 -9.52
CA ALA A 22 9.78 7.25 -8.89
C ALA A 22 10.49 7.65 -7.58
N SER A 23 11.07 8.85 -7.52
CA SER A 23 11.77 9.34 -6.32
C SER A 23 10.84 9.50 -5.13
N ASP A 24 9.56 9.84 -5.36
CA ASP A 24 8.59 10.03 -4.29
C ASP A 24 8.28 8.73 -3.54
N VAL A 25 8.45 7.59 -4.19
CA VAL A 25 8.17 6.28 -3.60
C VAL A 25 9.44 5.48 -3.27
N ALA A 26 10.61 6.12 -3.31
CA ALA A 26 11.88 5.44 -3.08
C ALA A 26 12.03 4.91 -1.65
N ARG A 27 11.32 5.50 -0.68
CA ARG A 27 11.34 5.09 0.73
C ARG A 27 10.25 4.11 1.09
N ARG A 28 9.58 3.51 0.10
CA ARG A 28 8.61 2.45 0.26
C ARG A 28 9.29 1.11 0.03
N ARG A 29 9.10 0.18 0.96
CA ARG A 29 9.51 -1.22 0.79
C ARG A 29 8.28 -2.09 0.92
N TYR A 30 8.13 -3.07 0.05
CA TYR A 30 6.93 -3.91 0.07
C TYR A 30 7.23 -5.36 -0.29
N ARG A 31 6.36 -6.24 0.20
CA ARG A 31 6.35 -7.67 -0.11
C ARG A 31 5.01 -8.02 -0.73
N ARG A 32 5.04 -8.69 -1.87
CA ARG A 32 3.84 -9.14 -2.59
C ARG A 32 3.37 -10.45 -2.00
N VAL A 33 2.61 -10.38 -0.92
CA VAL A 33 2.18 -11.55 -0.14
C VAL A 33 1.23 -12.43 -0.93
N GLY A 34 0.23 -11.85 -1.58
CA GLY A 34 -0.73 -12.62 -2.37
C GLY A 34 -0.07 -13.43 -3.47
N ALA A 35 0.81 -12.79 -4.24
CA ALA A 35 1.54 -13.46 -5.31
C ALA A 35 2.44 -14.58 -4.77
N ALA A 36 3.15 -14.33 -3.68
CA ALA A 36 4.09 -15.30 -3.10
C ALA A 36 3.38 -16.52 -2.50
N THR A 37 2.13 -16.37 -2.08
CA THR A 37 1.37 -17.45 -1.43
C THR A 37 0.33 -18.10 -2.34
N GLY A 38 0.28 -17.72 -3.62
CA GLY A 38 -0.57 -18.37 -4.61
C GLY A 38 -2.02 -17.89 -4.65
N LEU A 39 -2.32 -16.72 -4.07
CA LEU A 39 -3.65 -16.14 -4.20
C LEU A 39 -3.88 -15.68 -5.63
N ALA A 40 -4.99 -16.10 -6.23
CA ALA A 40 -5.28 -15.80 -7.63
C ALA A 40 -6.20 -14.60 -7.81
N ARG A 41 -7.05 -14.31 -6.83
CA ARG A 41 -8.13 -13.34 -6.97
C ARG A 41 -7.97 -12.11 -6.09
N LEU A 42 -7.04 -12.14 -5.15
CA LEU A 42 -6.78 -11.02 -4.26
C LEU A 42 -5.33 -10.60 -4.40
N GLY A 43 -5.11 -9.30 -4.53
CA GLY A 43 -3.81 -8.71 -4.32
C GLY A 43 -3.65 -8.42 -2.84
N MET A 44 -2.51 -8.76 -2.27
CA MET A 44 -2.17 -8.45 -0.90
C MET A 44 -0.71 -8.07 -0.81
N THR A 45 -0.44 -6.90 -0.26
CA THR A 45 0.89 -6.36 -0.15
C THR A 45 1.13 -5.91 1.28
N HIS A 46 2.25 -6.33 1.86
CA HIS A 46 2.73 -5.79 3.13
C HIS A 46 3.73 -4.68 2.81
N CYS A 47 3.48 -3.49 3.31
CA CYS A 47 4.27 -2.31 2.96
C CYS A 47 4.86 -1.68 4.21
N THR A 48 6.12 -1.25 4.10
CA THR A 48 6.82 -0.45 5.10
C THR A 48 7.21 0.88 4.47
N LEU A 49 6.86 1.98 5.15
CA LEU A 49 7.29 3.32 4.76
C LEU A 49 8.30 3.83 5.77
N GLU A 50 9.48 4.19 5.29
CA GLU A 50 10.46 4.94 6.07
C GLU A 50 9.96 6.38 6.25
N PRO A 51 10.50 7.13 7.24
CA PRO A 51 10.14 8.54 7.39
C PRO A 51 10.26 9.31 6.08
N GLY A 52 9.19 10.03 5.72
CA GLY A 52 9.08 10.75 4.46
C GLY A 52 8.59 9.91 3.28
N GLY A 53 8.40 8.61 3.46
CA GLY A 53 7.97 7.72 2.38
C GLY A 53 6.52 7.90 1.98
N TRP A 54 6.23 7.72 0.70
CA TRP A 54 4.88 7.71 0.11
C TRP A 54 4.56 6.29 -0.34
N SER A 55 3.32 5.85 -0.11
CA SER A 55 2.87 4.53 -0.56
C SER A 55 2.78 4.44 -2.09
N SER A 56 2.43 5.54 -2.72
CA SER A 56 2.22 5.66 -4.16
C SER A 56 2.05 7.12 -4.51
N GLN A 57 1.92 7.44 -5.79
CA GLN A 57 1.31 8.70 -6.20
C GLN A 57 -0.18 8.65 -5.85
N ARG A 58 -0.83 9.80 -5.70
CA ARG A 58 -2.28 9.82 -5.45
C ARG A 58 -2.99 9.23 -6.67
N HIS A 59 -3.90 8.29 -6.41
CA HIS A 59 -4.62 7.60 -7.48
C HIS A 59 -5.93 7.01 -6.96
N TRP A 60 -6.80 6.62 -7.89
CA TRP A 60 -7.98 5.81 -7.63
C TRP A 60 -8.11 4.79 -8.76
N HIS A 61 -8.94 3.76 -8.57
CA HIS A 61 -9.04 2.66 -9.51
C HIS A 61 -10.45 2.43 -9.99
N GLU A 62 -10.58 2.10 -11.28
CA GLU A 62 -11.83 1.58 -11.83
C GLU A 62 -11.90 0.07 -11.56
N GLY A 63 -13.06 -0.41 -11.12
CA GLY A 63 -13.33 -1.84 -10.94
C GLY A 63 -12.56 -2.50 -9.78
N ILE A 64 -11.85 -1.74 -8.95
CA ILE A 64 -11.02 -2.28 -7.87
C ILE A 64 -11.43 -1.67 -6.55
N ASP A 65 -11.84 -2.54 -5.62
CA ASP A 65 -11.98 -2.18 -4.21
C ASP A 65 -10.63 -2.37 -3.51
N GLU A 66 -10.32 -1.50 -2.58
CA GLU A 66 -9.07 -1.57 -1.81
C GLU A 66 -9.32 -1.41 -0.32
N ILE A 67 -8.58 -2.18 0.48
CA ILE A 67 -8.59 -2.09 1.94
C ILE A 67 -7.16 -1.86 2.41
N VAL A 68 -6.99 -0.92 3.32
CA VAL A 68 -5.72 -0.70 4.01
C VAL A 68 -5.91 -0.95 5.49
N ILE A 69 -5.01 -1.72 6.10
CA ILE A 69 -5.02 -2.03 7.53
C ILE A 69 -3.68 -1.58 8.11
N MET A 70 -3.71 -0.61 9.02
CA MET A 70 -2.51 -0.14 9.71
C MET A 70 -2.05 -1.16 10.73
N LEU A 71 -0.78 -1.54 10.69
CA LEU A 71 -0.20 -2.55 11.60
C LEU A 71 0.69 -1.92 12.68
N ASP A 72 1.64 -1.07 12.29
CA ASP A 72 2.61 -0.49 13.20
C ASP A 72 2.98 0.93 12.76
N GLY A 73 3.29 1.77 13.74
CA GLY A 73 3.59 3.18 13.48
C GLY A 73 2.36 3.95 13.02
N GLU A 74 2.56 5.11 12.42
CA GLU A 74 1.46 5.90 11.89
C GLU A 74 1.76 6.43 10.51
N ALA A 75 0.70 6.58 9.71
CA ALA A 75 0.76 7.18 8.39
C ALA A 75 -0.36 8.20 8.25
N VAL A 76 -0.19 9.15 7.35
CA VAL A 76 -1.23 10.11 7.01
C VAL A 76 -1.89 9.65 5.71
N LEU A 77 -3.19 9.43 5.76
CA LEU A 77 -4.00 9.22 4.57
C LEU A 77 -4.31 10.59 3.97
N VAL A 78 -3.86 10.80 2.74
CA VAL A 78 -4.12 12.02 1.98
C VAL A 78 -5.15 11.70 0.91
N GLU A 79 -6.25 12.43 0.90
CA GLU A 79 -7.34 12.24 -0.06
C GLU A 79 -7.96 13.56 -0.47
N ASN A 80 -8.97 13.53 -1.34
CA ASN A 80 -9.60 14.75 -1.84
C ASN A 80 -10.17 15.63 -0.72
N ASP A 81 -10.72 15.00 0.33
CA ASP A 81 -11.38 15.71 1.43
C ASP A 81 -10.42 16.13 2.55
N GLY A 82 -9.14 15.87 2.40
CA GLY A 82 -8.15 16.28 3.40
C GLY A 82 -7.26 15.15 3.87
N GLU A 83 -6.80 15.25 5.10
CA GLU A 83 -5.80 14.34 5.67
C GLU A 83 -6.29 13.74 6.98
N THR A 84 -5.99 12.44 7.16
CA THR A 84 -6.36 11.70 8.37
C THR A 84 -5.19 10.86 8.82
N VAL A 85 -4.86 10.89 10.11
CA VAL A 85 -3.81 10.04 10.67
C VAL A 85 -4.37 8.64 10.91
N LEU A 86 -3.69 7.63 10.39
CA LEU A 86 -3.99 6.23 10.63
C LEU A 86 -2.99 5.67 11.65
N ARG A 87 -3.51 5.01 12.68
CA ARG A 87 -2.73 4.38 13.74
C ARG A 87 -2.95 2.86 13.72
N PRO A 88 -2.14 2.07 14.44
CA PRO A 88 -2.30 0.62 14.45
C PRO A 88 -3.73 0.19 14.74
N GLY A 89 -4.27 -0.69 13.89
CA GLY A 89 -5.65 -1.15 13.96
C GLY A 89 -6.65 -0.33 13.16
N ASP A 90 -6.27 0.84 12.68
CA ASP A 90 -7.17 1.65 11.83
C ASP A 90 -7.29 1.04 10.44
N LEU A 91 -8.46 1.19 9.87
CA LEU A 91 -8.79 0.72 8.53
C LEU A 91 -9.14 1.90 7.62
N ALA A 92 -8.78 1.77 6.35
CA ALA A 92 -9.28 2.65 5.30
C ALA A 92 -9.79 1.80 4.15
N THR A 93 -10.91 2.17 3.57
CA THR A 93 -11.48 1.45 2.42
C THR A 93 -11.74 2.41 1.28
N PHE A 94 -11.45 1.94 0.07
CA PHE A 94 -11.62 2.73 -1.15
C PHE A 94 -12.46 1.92 -2.12
N ALA A 95 -13.71 2.32 -2.30
CA ALA A 95 -14.65 1.63 -3.19
C ALA A 95 -14.25 1.87 -4.65
N ALA A 96 -14.47 0.86 -5.47
CA ALA A 96 -14.24 0.95 -6.91
C ALA A 96 -15.00 2.13 -7.53
N ASP A 97 -14.39 2.75 -8.54
CA ASP A 97 -15.00 3.78 -9.38
C ASP A 97 -15.33 5.10 -8.65
N VAL A 98 -14.84 5.28 -7.44
CA VAL A 98 -14.95 6.55 -6.73
C VAL A 98 -13.68 7.38 -7.02
N ALA A 99 -13.88 8.55 -7.62
CA ALA A 99 -12.78 9.42 -8.05
C ALA A 99 -12.19 10.19 -6.86
N ASN A 100 -11.66 9.44 -5.88
CA ASN A 100 -11.00 9.97 -4.69
C ASN A 100 -9.53 9.56 -4.72
N GLY A 101 -8.69 10.36 -5.35
CA GLY A 101 -7.25 10.09 -5.41
C GLY A 101 -6.65 10.10 -4.02
N HIS A 102 -5.95 9.02 -3.64
CA HIS A 102 -5.45 8.83 -2.30
C HIS A 102 -4.07 8.20 -2.29
N HIS A 103 -3.35 8.42 -1.20
CA HIS A 103 -2.14 7.69 -0.86
C HIS A 103 -1.85 7.83 0.65
N LEU A 104 -0.88 7.05 1.15
CA LEU A 104 -0.40 7.18 2.51
C LEU A 104 0.99 7.81 2.50
N VAL A 105 1.26 8.67 3.48
CA VAL A 105 2.55 9.33 3.66
C VAL A 105 3.01 9.13 5.10
N ASN A 106 4.26 8.72 5.29
CA ASN A 106 4.84 8.64 6.63
C ASN A 106 5.51 9.98 6.98
N ARG A 107 4.84 10.77 7.78
CA ARG A 107 5.37 12.06 8.27
C ARG A 107 5.97 11.95 9.67
N SER A 108 6.05 10.73 10.22
CA SER A 108 6.62 10.49 11.54
C SER A 108 8.14 10.30 11.45
N SER A 109 8.78 10.14 12.61
CA SER A 109 10.22 9.89 12.71
C SER A 109 10.57 8.41 12.74
N ARG A 110 9.58 7.51 12.63
CA ARG A 110 9.76 6.06 12.69
C ARG A 110 9.16 5.41 11.46
N ASN A 111 9.63 4.21 11.13
CA ASN A 111 8.99 3.39 10.10
C ASN A 111 7.54 3.09 10.49
N CYS A 112 6.68 2.98 9.50
CA CYS A 112 5.33 2.46 9.69
C CYS A 112 5.09 1.31 8.72
N SER A 113 4.12 0.46 9.05
CA SER A 113 3.77 -0.67 8.19
C SER A 113 2.26 -0.84 8.12
N PHE A 114 1.81 -1.34 6.98
CA PHE A 114 0.40 -1.62 6.73
C PHE A 114 0.27 -2.72 5.70
N VAL A 115 -0.94 -3.28 5.62
CA VAL A 115 -1.32 -4.24 4.59
C VAL A 115 -2.34 -3.58 3.68
N ALA A 116 -2.14 -3.71 2.37
CA ALA A 116 -3.11 -3.30 1.37
C ALA A 116 -3.66 -4.53 0.67
N ILE A 117 -4.98 -4.62 0.56
CA ILE A 117 -5.68 -5.72 -0.06
C ILE A 117 -6.60 -5.17 -1.13
N ASP A 118 -6.60 -5.78 -2.30
CA ASP A 118 -7.51 -5.43 -3.39
C ASP A 118 -8.00 -6.68 -4.12
N ASN A 119 -9.00 -6.50 -4.99
CA ASN A 119 -9.55 -7.59 -5.80
C ASN A 119 -8.87 -7.73 -7.16
N ARG A 120 -7.69 -7.11 -7.32
CA ARG A 120 -6.89 -7.22 -8.54
C ARG A 120 -6.24 -8.59 -8.61
N ASP A 121 -6.43 -9.32 -9.71
CA ASP A 121 -5.74 -10.58 -9.88
C ASP A 121 -4.27 -10.36 -10.28
N ARG A 122 -3.47 -11.44 -10.26
CA ARG A 122 -2.04 -11.35 -10.54
C ARG A 122 -1.71 -10.97 -11.98
N LYS A 123 -2.68 -11.00 -12.88
CA LYS A 123 -2.51 -10.64 -14.28
C LYS A 123 -2.77 -9.15 -14.52
N SER A 124 -3.36 -8.47 -13.56
CA SER A 124 -3.57 -7.03 -13.64
C SER A 124 -2.23 -6.32 -13.60
N VAL A 125 -1.97 -5.49 -14.60
CA VAL A 125 -0.76 -4.71 -14.70
C VAL A 125 -1.09 -3.26 -14.41
N VAL A 126 -0.46 -2.74 -13.38
CA VAL A 126 -0.68 -1.35 -12.98
C VAL A 126 0.65 -0.69 -12.68
#